data_0ee1992477b156c2bd60d18cba9fee12
#
_entry.id   0ee1992477b156c2bd60d18cba9fee12
#
_cell.length_a   1.000
_cell.length_b   1.000
_cell.length_c   1.000
_cell.angle_alpha   90.00
_cell.angle_beta   90.00
_cell.angle_gamma   90.00
#
_symmetry.space_group_name_H-M   'P 1'
#
loop_
_entity.id
_entity.type
_entity.pdbx_description
1 polymer ?
#
loop_
_entity_poly.entity_id
_entity_poly.type
_entity_poly.pdbx_seq_one_letter_code
_entity_poly.pdbx_strand_id
1 'polypeptide(L)'
;LILPFNPRKASGFREGSLQMAPRVKLRLLEGTYGVARLSADASIPAWADGTGFLSISRTDDELSVVCRQERIPHDVKADTGWNCLKLQGPFAFDETGIVLSVIEPLSTNDIGIFVVSTFDGDHLLVKSKDLEKTFELLANAGHSCI
;
A
#
# COMPACT_ATOMS: atom_id res chain seq x y z
N LEU A 1 6.69 3.95 1.22
CA LEU A 1 7.68 4.40 0.22
C LEU A 1 6.94 4.96 -0.99
N ILE A 2 6.86 6.27 -1.09
CA ILE A 2 6.39 6.92 -2.32
C ILE A 2 7.58 6.90 -3.27
N LEU A 3 7.61 5.92 -4.16
CA LEU A 3 8.55 5.97 -5.28
C LEU A 3 8.01 6.99 -6.28
N PRO A 4 8.75 8.03 -6.62
CA PRO A 4 8.33 8.91 -7.69
C PRO A 4 8.22 8.08 -8.97
N PHE A 5 7.02 8.04 -9.51
CA PHE A 5 6.78 7.43 -10.82
C PHE A 5 7.59 8.18 -11.86
N ASN A 6 8.56 7.51 -12.46
CA ASN A 6 9.30 8.04 -13.60
C ASN A 6 8.77 7.39 -14.89
N PRO A 7 7.91 8.08 -15.62
CA PRO A 7 7.32 7.51 -16.84
C PRO A 7 8.35 7.16 -17.91
N ARG A 8 9.56 7.74 -17.83
CA ARG A 8 10.62 7.45 -18.82
C ARG A 8 11.33 6.12 -18.58
N LYS A 9 11.19 5.51 -17.39
CA LYS A 9 11.69 4.15 -17.13
C LYS A 9 10.66 3.06 -17.41
N ALA A 10 9.40 3.42 -17.55
CA ALA A 10 8.35 2.49 -17.96
C ALA A 10 8.42 2.11 -19.44
N SER A 11 9.18 2.83 -20.26
CA SER A 11 9.36 2.54 -21.69
C SER A 11 10.34 1.40 -21.98
N GLY A 12 10.80 0.69 -20.94
CA GLY A 12 11.68 -0.48 -21.09
C GLY A 12 10.95 -1.79 -21.36
N PHE A 13 9.63 -1.76 -21.56
CA PHE A 13 8.92 -2.91 -22.14
C PHE A 13 9.32 -2.98 -23.60
N ARG A 14 10.26 -3.86 -23.92
CA ARG A 14 10.56 -4.20 -25.31
C ARG A 14 9.32 -4.84 -25.91
N GLU A 15 8.79 -4.23 -26.96
CA GLU A 15 7.85 -4.91 -27.85
C GLU A 15 8.48 -6.25 -28.25
N GLY A 16 7.81 -7.36 -27.94
CA GLY A 16 8.25 -8.71 -28.30
C GLY A 16 8.55 -9.65 -27.16
N SER A 17 8.55 -9.25 -25.90
CA SER A 17 8.56 -10.20 -24.81
C SER A 17 7.11 -10.62 -24.50
N LEU A 18 6.80 -11.90 -24.79
CA LEU A 18 5.55 -12.58 -24.41
C LEU A 18 5.44 -12.79 -22.90
N GLN A 19 6.07 -11.95 -22.08
CA GLN A 19 5.89 -12.00 -20.64
C GLN A 19 4.53 -11.40 -20.32
N MET A 20 3.62 -12.28 -19.95
CA MET A 20 2.33 -11.84 -19.39
C MET A 20 2.60 -10.96 -18.19
N ALA A 21 1.90 -9.82 -18.10
CA ALA A 21 1.92 -8.99 -16.91
C ALA A 21 1.62 -9.83 -15.66
N PRO A 22 2.30 -9.61 -14.54
CA PRO A 22 2.05 -10.35 -13.32
C PRO A 22 0.56 -10.28 -12.93
N ARG A 23 0.01 -11.44 -12.53
CA ARG A 23 -1.32 -11.53 -11.93
C ARG A 23 -1.15 -11.73 -10.45
N VAL A 24 -1.67 -10.80 -9.68
CA VAL A 24 -1.49 -10.77 -8.24
C VAL A 24 -2.81 -11.06 -7.56
N LYS A 25 -2.76 -11.87 -6.52
CA LYS A 25 -3.88 -12.01 -5.60
C LYS A 25 -3.71 -11.01 -4.47
N LEU A 26 -4.75 -10.23 -4.20
CA LEU A 26 -4.77 -9.28 -3.10
C LEU A 26 -5.85 -9.71 -2.11
N ARG A 27 -5.53 -9.62 -0.84
CA ARG A 27 -6.49 -9.90 0.23
C ARG A 27 -6.84 -8.60 0.95
N LEU A 28 -8.13 -8.31 1.03
CA LEU A 28 -8.62 -7.22 1.86
C LEU A 28 -8.49 -7.61 3.34
N LEU A 29 -7.72 -6.83 4.09
CA LEU A 29 -7.62 -7.00 5.53
C LEU A 29 -8.86 -6.42 6.22
N GLU A 30 -9.23 -7.03 7.34
CA GLU A 30 -10.36 -6.58 8.13
C GLU A 30 -10.11 -5.20 8.73
N GLY A 31 -11.15 -4.36 8.75
CA GLY A 31 -11.16 -3.06 9.39
C GLY A 31 -10.61 -1.93 8.54
N THR A 32 -10.61 -0.77 9.13
CA THR A 32 -10.10 0.46 8.54
C THR A 32 -8.85 0.93 9.26
N TYR A 33 -8.00 1.64 8.51
CA TYR A 33 -6.66 2.02 8.94
C TYR A 33 -6.50 3.52 8.92
N GLY A 34 -5.57 3.99 9.73
CA GLY A 34 -5.13 5.37 9.74
C GLY A 34 -3.62 5.46 9.61
N VAL A 35 -3.18 6.58 9.07
CA VAL A 35 -1.77 6.95 8.99
C VAL A 35 -1.56 8.13 9.93
N ALA A 36 -0.85 7.91 11.02
CA ALA A 36 -0.60 8.89 12.06
C ALA A 36 0.81 9.46 11.96
N ARG A 37 0.95 10.75 12.29
CA ARG A 37 2.23 11.43 12.32
C ARG A 37 2.53 11.95 13.72
N LEU A 38 3.69 11.58 14.25
CA LEU A 38 4.25 12.10 15.50
C LEU A 38 5.60 12.76 15.21
N SER A 39 6.12 13.49 16.20
CA SER A 39 7.45 14.09 16.06
C SER A 39 8.54 13.04 15.91
N ALA A 40 9.64 13.41 15.24
CA ALA A 40 10.74 12.49 14.92
C ALA A 40 11.35 11.82 16.16
N ASP A 41 11.33 12.50 17.30
CA ASP A 41 11.89 12.03 18.57
C ASP A 41 10.86 11.38 19.51
N ALA A 42 9.61 11.25 19.06
CA ALA A 42 8.57 10.61 19.87
C ALA A 42 8.90 9.16 20.17
N SER A 43 8.56 8.70 21.35
CA SER A 43 8.59 7.28 21.68
C SER A 43 7.53 6.55 20.85
N ILE A 44 7.80 5.29 20.51
CA ILE A 44 6.81 4.45 19.84
C ILE A 44 5.58 4.31 20.75
N PRO A 45 4.40 4.76 20.29
CA PRO A 45 3.23 4.77 21.15
C PRO A 45 2.69 3.36 21.41
N ALA A 46 2.31 3.09 22.64
CA ALA A 46 1.74 1.81 23.03
C ALA A 46 0.41 1.52 22.31
N TRP A 47 -0.36 2.56 21.98
CA TRP A 47 -1.65 2.39 21.28
C TRP A 47 -1.50 1.86 19.85
N ALA A 48 -0.31 1.95 19.26
CA ALA A 48 -0.08 1.46 17.90
C ALA A 48 -0.16 -0.07 17.80
N ASP A 49 0.23 -0.77 18.86
CA ASP A 49 0.30 -2.23 18.87
C ASP A 49 -1.08 -2.87 19.02
N GLY A 50 -1.27 -3.98 18.36
CA GLY A 50 -2.51 -4.74 18.38
C GLY A 50 -2.71 -5.57 17.12
N THR A 51 -3.93 -6.07 16.93
CA THR A 51 -4.28 -6.89 15.77
C THR A 51 -4.28 -6.08 14.48
N GLY A 52 -4.07 -6.78 13.37
CA GLY A 52 -4.05 -6.19 12.05
C GLY A 52 -2.65 -5.75 11.63
N PHE A 53 -2.59 -5.07 10.50
CA PHE A 53 -1.33 -4.55 9.97
C PHE A 53 -0.84 -3.38 10.82
N LEU A 54 0.43 -3.40 11.15
CA LEU A 54 1.11 -2.31 11.85
C LEU A 54 2.42 -2.01 11.13
N SER A 55 2.65 -0.74 10.81
CA SER A 55 3.91 -0.27 10.27
C SER A 55 4.35 0.98 11.01
N ILE A 56 5.61 1.02 11.42
CA ILE A 56 6.21 2.17 12.09
C ILE A 56 7.49 2.53 11.36
N SER A 57 7.57 3.79 10.96
CA SER A 57 8.74 4.32 10.27
C SER A 57 9.22 5.59 10.96
N ARG A 58 10.47 5.61 11.37
CA ARG A 58 11.10 6.81 11.91
C ARG A 58 12.06 7.38 10.88
N THR A 59 11.93 8.66 10.63
CA THR A 59 12.87 9.44 9.82
C THR A 59 13.41 10.59 10.66
N ASP A 60 14.29 11.39 10.10
CA ASP A 60 14.77 12.61 10.78
C ASP A 60 13.66 13.65 10.96
N ASP A 61 12.57 13.54 10.19
CA ASP A 61 11.49 14.52 10.16
C ASP A 61 10.24 14.08 10.91
N GLU A 62 10.00 12.78 11.07
CA GLU A 62 8.75 12.27 11.61
C GLU A 62 8.85 10.84 12.14
N LEU A 63 7.90 10.49 13.00
CA LEU A 63 7.50 9.12 13.29
C LEU A 63 6.15 8.88 12.63
N SER A 64 6.09 7.96 11.68
CA SER A 64 4.87 7.59 10.95
C SER A 64 4.36 6.24 11.43
N VAL A 65 3.07 6.15 11.72
CA VAL A 65 2.43 4.92 12.22
C VAL A 65 1.23 4.60 11.36
N VAL A 66 1.21 3.38 10.81
CA VAL A 66 0.03 2.83 10.13
C VAL A 66 -0.56 1.74 11.01
N CYS A 67 -1.79 1.90 11.46
CA CYS A 67 -2.48 0.91 12.29
C CYS A 67 -3.99 1.03 12.12
N ARG A 68 -4.72 0.14 12.78
CA ARG A 68 -6.18 0.22 12.85
C ARG A 68 -6.59 1.59 13.41
N GLN A 69 -7.46 2.28 12.70
CA GLN A 69 -7.77 3.69 13.00
C GLN A 69 -8.40 3.90 14.38
N GLU A 70 -9.11 2.92 14.92
CA GLU A 70 -9.73 3.00 16.24
C GLU A 70 -8.73 3.10 17.39
N ARG A 71 -7.46 2.77 17.14
CA ARG A 71 -6.40 2.90 18.15
C ARG A 71 -5.81 4.30 18.23
N ILE A 72 -5.93 5.08 17.17
CA ILE A 72 -5.30 6.39 17.10
C ILE A 72 -6.08 7.38 17.97
N PRO A 73 -5.44 8.01 18.98
CA PRO A 73 -6.10 9.01 19.79
C PRO A 73 -6.56 10.23 18.98
N HIS A 74 -7.64 10.87 19.41
CA HIS A 74 -8.23 12.02 18.69
C HIS A 74 -7.31 13.24 18.60
N ASP A 75 -6.37 13.38 19.53
CA ASP A 75 -5.40 14.49 19.57
C ASP A 75 -4.17 14.26 18.71
N VAL A 76 -4.04 13.09 18.10
CA VAL A 76 -2.93 12.75 17.20
C VAL A 76 -3.29 13.12 15.77
N LYS A 77 -2.35 13.80 15.09
CA LYS A 77 -2.50 14.11 13.67
C LYS A 77 -2.53 12.82 12.86
N ALA A 78 -3.64 12.57 12.18
CA ALA A 78 -3.82 11.35 11.42
C ALA A 78 -4.71 11.56 10.19
N ASP A 79 -4.43 10.78 9.17
CA ASP A 79 -5.29 10.61 8.01
C ASP A 79 -5.93 9.22 8.13
N THR A 80 -7.25 9.16 8.22
CA THR A 80 -8.01 7.93 8.47
C THR A 80 -8.89 7.56 7.28
N GLY A 81 -9.63 6.46 7.39
CA GLY A 81 -10.54 6.00 6.35
C GLY A 81 -9.84 5.25 5.23
N TRP A 82 -8.79 4.51 5.56
CA TRP A 82 -8.07 3.65 4.63
C TRP A 82 -8.47 2.19 4.77
N ASN A 83 -8.54 1.48 3.65
CA ASN A 83 -8.57 0.02 3.63
C ASN A 83 -7.21 -0.52 3.22
N CYS A 84 -6.83 -1.66 3.76
CA CYS A 84 -5.54 -2.28 3.49
C CYS A 84 -5.71 -3.55 2.67
N LEU A 85 -5.00 -3.63 1.56
CA LEU A 85 -4.92 -4.81 0.69
C LEU A 85 -3.53 -5.40 0.80
N LYS A 86 -3.46 -6.67 1.15
CA LYS A 86 -2.19 -7.40 1.19
C LYS A 86 -1.97 -8.11 -0.13
N LEU A 87 -0.82 -7.88 -0.76
CA LEU A 87 -0.40 -8.66 -1.92
C LEU A 87 0.05 -10.03 -1.42
N GLN A 88 -0.59 -11.09 -1.95
CA GLN A 88 -0.30 -12.45 -1.55
C GLN A 88 1.01 -12.92 -2.18
N GLY A 89 2.01 -13.12 -1.32
CA GLY A 89 3.28 -13.73 -1.65
C GLY A 89 3.34 -15.21 -1.25
N PRO A 90 4.55 -15.74 -1.14
CA PRO A 90 5.81 -15.01 -1.15
C PRO A 90 6.25 -14.59 -2.56
N PHE A 91 6.95 -13.45 -2.61
CA PHE A 91 7.64 -12.99 -3.83
C PHE A 91 9.15 -13.03 -3.58
N ALA A 92 9.93 -13.40 -4.59
CA ALA A 92 11.38 -13.30 -4.51
C ALA A 92 11.82 -11.82 -4.52
N PHE A 93 12.90 -11.47 -3.82
CA PHE A 93 13.40 -10.10 -3.77
C PHE A 93 13.80 -9.56 -5.16
N ASP A 94 14.17 -10.46 -6.06
CA ASP A 94 14.54 -10.12 -7.43
C ASP A 94 13.35 -10.12 -8.40
N GLU A 95 12.15 -10.46 -7.95
CA GLU A 95 10.95 -10.31 -8.77
C GLU A 95 10.65 -8.83 -9.00
N THR A 96 10.52 -8.47 -10.26
CA THR A 96 10.27 -7.10 -10.69
C THR A 96 8.87 -6.94 -11.28
N GLY A 97 8.33 -5.73 -11.22
CA GLY A 97 7.06 -5.41 -11.85
C GLY A 97 5.81 -5.81 -11.07
N ILE A 98 5.93 -6.49 -9.92
CA ILE A 98 4.80 -6.93 -9.11
C ILE A 98 4.03 -5.71 -8.58
N VAL A 99 4.71 -4.84 -7.85
CA VAL A 99 4.10 -3.64 -7.27
C VAL A 99 3.61 -2.70 -8.37
N LEU A 100 4.40 -2.52 -9.42
CA LEU A 100 4.01 -1.68 -10.57
C LEU A 100 2.72 -2.17 -11.20
N SER A 101 2.55 -3.47 -11.40
CA SER A 101 1.35 -4.05 -12.02
C SER A 101 0.07 -3.74 -11.24
N VAL A 102 0.18 -3.55 -9.93
CA VAL A 102 -0.94 -3.20 -9.04
C VAL A 102 -1.14 -1.69 -8.97
N ILE A 103 -0.05 -0.92 -8.87
CA ILE A 103 -0.10 0.54 -8.72
C ILE A 103 -0.57 1.22 -10.00
N GLU A 104 -0.08 0.78 -11.16
CA GLU A 104 -0.33 1.45 -12.43
C GLU A 104 -1.82 1.64 -12.74
N PRO A 105 -2.69 0.62 -12.68
CA PRO A 105 -4.11 0.80 -12.95
C PRO A 105 -4.81 1.75 -11.97
N LEU A 106 -4.30 1.88 -10.75
CA LEU A 106 -4.85 2.78 -9.74
C LEU A 106 -4.37 4.21 -9.96
N SER A 107 -3.07 4.41 -10.08
CA SER A 107 -2.49 5.74 -10.23
C SER A 107 -2.90 6.42 -11.54
N THR A 108 -3.02 5.67 -12.62
CA THR A 108 -3.49 6.21 -13.92
C THR A 108 -4.97 6.60 -13.91
N ASN A 109 -5.72 6.16 -12.91
CA ASN A 109 -7.13 6.49 -12.70
C ASN A 109 -7.36 7.39 -11.48
N ASP A 110 -6.34 8.12 -11.07
CA ASP A 110 -6.40 9.12 -10.00
C ASP A 110 -6.78 8.56 -8.61
N ILE A 111 -6.51 7.28 -8.37
CA ILE A 111 -6.68 6.68 -7.04
C ILE A 111 -5.42 6.96 -6.20
N GLY A 112 -5.60 7.66 -5.09
CA GLY A 112 -4.53 7.87 -4.12
C GLY A 112 -4.19 6.58 -3.38
N ILE A 113 -2.90 6.27 -3.29
CA ILE A 113 -2.41 5.04 -2.67
C ILE A 113 -1.30 5.31 -1.68
N PHE A 114 -1.20 4.43 -0.69
CA PHE A 114 -0.10 4.38 0.26
C PHE A 114 0.45 2.95 0.27
N VAL A 115 1.73 2.79 -0.04
CA VAL A 115 2.34 1.46 -0.16
C VAL A 115 3.35 1.25 0.93
N VAL A 116 3.28 0.11 1.60
CA VAL A 116 4.26 -0.32 2.59
C VAL A 116 4.81 -1.67 2.18
N SER A 117 6.11 -1.70 1.90
CA SER A 117 6.82 -2.93 1.59
C SER A 117 7.43 -3.52 2.86
N THR A 118 7.29 -4.83 3.02
CA THR A 118 7.86 -5.60 4.11
C THR A 118 8.80 -6.66 3.56
N PHE A 119 9.41 -7.44 4.45
CA PHE A 119 10.31 -8.52 4.04
C PHE A 119 9.62 -9.55 3.14
N ASP A 120 8.39 -9.96 3.51
CA ASP A 120 7.66 -11.02 2.79
C ASP A 120 6.74 -10.50 1.68
N GLY A 121 6.47 -9.20 1.63
CA GLY A 121 5.53 -8.71 0.63
C GLY A 121 5.16 -7.24 0.80
N ASP A 122 4.07 -6.88 0.16
CA ASP A 122 3.63 -5.50 0.07
C ASP A 122 2.20 -5.36 0.59
N HIS A 123 1.93 -4.18 1.14
CA HIS A 123 0.60 -3.76 1.57
C HIS A 123 0.23 -2.47 0.86
N LEU A 124 -0.96 -2.43 0.34
CA LEU A 124 -1.51 -1.29 -0.37
C LEU A 124 -2.69 -0.73 0.41
N LEU A 125 -2.64 0.55 0.75
CA LEU A 125 -3.77 1.23 1.36
C LEU A 125 -4.42 2.15 0.34
N VAL A 126 -5.74 2.09 0.28
CA VAL A 126 -6.59 2.97 -0.53
C VAL A 126 -7.68 3.54 0.35
N LYS A 127 -8.15 4.74 0.05
CA LYS A 127 -9.28 5.32 0.78
C LYS A 127 -10.52 4.45 0.62
N SER A 128 -11.28 4.30 1.69
CA SER A 128 -12.51 3.49 1.69
C SER A 128 -13.51 3.95 0.62
N LYS A 129 -13.55 5.25 0.35
CA LYS A 129 -14.40 5.82 -0.72
C LYS A 129 -14.03 5.30 -2.11
N ASP A 130 -12.78 4.89 -2.31
CA ASP A 130 -12.25 4.42 -3.59
C ASP A 130 -12.15 2.89 -3.67
N LEU A 131 -12.59 2.16 -2.63
CA LEU A 131 -12.38 0.72 -2.54
C LEU A 131 -13.06 -0.05 -3.67
N GLU A 132 -14.31 0.26 -3.96
CA GLU A 132 -15.07 -0.39 -5.04
C GLU A 132 -14.42 -0.15 -6.41
N LYS A 133 -14.02 1.09 -6.67
CA LYS A 133 -13.32 1.45 -7.89
C LYS A 133 -11.97 0.75 -7.99
N THR A 134 -11.27 0.61 -6.87
CA THR A 134 -10.00 -0.12 -6.78
C THR A 134 -10.18 -1.57 -7.19
N PHE A 135 -11.19 -2.26 -6.66
CA PHE A 135 -11.47 -3.64 -7.04
C PHE A 135 -11.77 -3.79 -8.53
N GLU A 136 -12.56 -2.89 -9.08
CA GLU A 136 -12.90 -2.88 -10.51
C GLU A 136 -11.64 -2.72 -11.38
N LEU A 137 -10.80 -1.73 -11.07
CA LEU A 137 -9.58 -1.47 -11.82
C LEU A 137 -8.56 -2.61 -11.73
N LEU A 138 -8.41 -3.19 -10.55
CA LEU A 138 -7.51 -4.33 -10.35
C LEU A 138 -8.01 -5.57 -11.10
N ALA A 139 -9.32 -5.85 -11.06
CA ALA A 139 -9.90 -6.96 -11.80
C ALA A 139 -9.71 -6.79 -13.31
N ASN A 140 -9.93 -5.59 -13.85
CA ASN A 140 -9.71 -5.29 -15.26
C ASN A 140 -8.25 -5.44 -15.69
N ALA A 141 -7.31 -5.25 -14.76
CA ALA A 141 -5.88 -5.46 -14.99
C ALA A 141 -5.44 -6.93 -14.86
N GLY A 142 -6.36 -7.84 -14.52
CA GLY A 142 -6.09 -9.26 -14.38
C GLY A 142 -5.74 -9.74 -12.98
N HIS A 143 -5.82 -8.85 -11.99
CA HIS A 143 -5.62 -9.21 -10.58
C HIS A 143 -6.92 -9.73 -9.95
N SER A 144 -6.78 -10.47 -8.86
CA SER A 144 -7.93 -10.95 -8.07
C SER A 144 -7.86 -10.44 -6.64
N CYS A 145 -9.01 -10.00 -6.13
CA CYS A 145 -9.15 -9.57 -4.74
C CYS A 145 -10.02 -10.58 -3.99
N ILE A 146 -9.53 -11.04 -2.84
CA ILE A 146 -10.20 -12.02 -1.98
C ILE A 146 -10.37 -11.49 -0.56
#